data_b2a3a7d6715c8e362344389c921140c4
#
_entry.id   b2a3a7d6715c8e362344389c921140c4
#
_cell.length_a   1.000
_cell.length_b   1.000
_cell.length_c   1.000
_cell.angle_alpha   90.00
_cell.angle_beta   90.00
_cell.angle_gamma   90.00
#
_symmetry.space_group_name_H-M   'P 1'
#
loop_
_entity.id
_entity.type
_entity.pdbx_description
1 polymer ?
#
loop_
_entity_poly.entity_id
_entity_poly.type
_entity_poly.pdbx_seq_one_letter_code
_entity_poly.pdbx_strand_id
1 'polypeptide(L)'
;MKQILMLLFVVSGGMALAVEAAFLGPLGETIGRLSASLSIFLIGVLVFSLAMVILMIMGRRNYLSSLPKQPKWLLTGGLVGFIYTIILTITTPLVGVGTTMVGILCGQISASLVIDHFGLLGSARRAIDRYRLGALGLILVALWLIY
;
A
#
# COMPACT_ATOMS: atom_id res chain seq x y z
N MET A 1 14.94 13.48 -16.68
CA MET A 1 15.07 13.91 -15.27
C MET A 1 13.77 13.70 -14.47
N LYS A 2 12.59 14.23 -14.91
CA LYS A 2 11.31 14.05 -14.15
C LYS A 2 10.93 12.59 -13.89
N GLN A 3 11.12 11.70 -14.87
CA GLN A 3 10.79 10.26 -14.72
C GLN A 3 11.67 9.57 -13.67
N ILE A 4 12.97 9.86 -13.65
CA ILE A 4 13.91 9.28 -12.66
C ILE A 4 13.53 9.76 -11.25
N LEU A 5 13.22 11.05 -11.09
CA LEU A 5 12.79 11.60 -9.81
C LEU A 5 11.48 10.94 -9.32
N MET A 6 10.51 10.71 -10.21
CA MET A 6 9.28 9.99 -9.86
C MET A 6 9.55 8.54 -9.47
N LEU A 7 10.46 7.84 -10.16
CA LEU A 7 10.85 6.47 -9.78
C LEU A 7 11.52 6.44 -8.41
N LEU A 8 12.44 7.35 -8.13
CA LEU A 8 13.07 7.45 -6.81
C LEU A 8 12.05 7.73 -5.70
N PHE A 9 11.07 8.58 -5.98
CA PHE A 9 9.99 8.87 -5.03
C PHE A 9 9.11 7.63 -4.75
N VAL A 10 8.78 6.83 -5.78
CA VAL A 10 8.05 5.57 -5.61
C VAL A 10 8.87 4.55 -4.81
N VAL A 11 10.18 4.45 -5.10
CA VAL A 11 11.08 3.55 -4.33
C VAL A 11 11.14 3.96 -2.86
N SER A 12 11.23 5.26 -2.56
CA SER A 12 11.22 5.73 -1.16
C SER A 12 9.92 5.39 -0.44
N GLY A 13 8.77 5.41 -1.15
CA GLY A 13 7.50 4.92 -0.62
C GLY A 13 7.53 3.43 -0.28
N GLY A 14 8.14 2.61 -1.14
CA GLY A 14 8.36 1.18 -0.86
C GLY A 14 9.27 0.94 0.35
N MET A 15 10.32 1.74 0.52
CA MET A 15 11.19 1.68 1.71
C MET A 15 10.40 2.03 2.98
N ALA A 16 9.54 3.05 2.94
CA ALA A 16 8.69 3.40 4.07
C ALA A 16 7.74 2.26 4.48
N LEU A 17 7.15 1.54 3.51
CA LEU A 17 6.34 0.35 3.78
C LEU A 17 7.13 -0.77 4.48
N ALA A 18 8.38 -0.98 4.10
CA ALA A 18 9.24 -1.98 4.75
C ALA A 18 9.55 -1.58 6.21
N VAL A 19 9.79 -0.30 6.46
CA VAL A 19 9.98 0.24 7.83
C VAL A 19 8.71 0.10 8.65
N GLU A 20 7.53 0.40 8.08
CA GLU A 20 6.24 0.20 8.72
C GLU A 20 6.05 -1.27 9.13
N ALA A 21 6.32 -2.21 8.21
CA ALA A 21 6.25 -3.64 8.50
C ALA A 21 7.19 -4.07 9.63
N ALA A 22 8.41 -3.52 9.66
CA ALA A 22 9.40 -3.80 10.71
C ALA A 22 8.93 -3.34 12.09
N PHE A 23 8.16 -2.27 12.19
CA PHE A 23 7.55 -1.81 13.45
C PHE A 23 6.29 -2.60 13.82
N LEU A 24 5.46 -2.95 12.84
CA LEU A 24 4.19 -3.65 13.07
C LEU A 24 4.37 -5.05 13.64
N GLY A 25 5.40 -5.77 13.21
CA GLY A 25 5.67 -7.12 13.69
C GLY A 25 5.81 -7.17 15.22
N PRO A 26 6.86 -6.56 15.80
CA PRO A 26 7.07 -6.52 17.25
C PRO A 26 5.92 -5.85 18.02
N LEU A 27 5.33 -4.80 17.46
CA LEU A 27 4.19 -4.13 18.09
C LEU A 27 2.99 -5.08 18.20
N GLY A 28 2.71 -5.85 17.14
CA GLY A 28 1.64 -6.83 17.13
C GLY A 28 1.83 -7.98 18.14
N GLU A 29 3.08 -8.33 18.44
CA GLU A 29 3.41 -9.32 19.47
C GLU A 29 3.19 -8.77 20.89
N THR A 30 3.41 -7.47 21.12
CA THR A 30 3.31 -6.84 22.44
C THR A 30 1.90 -6.43 22.82
N ILE A 31 1.17 -5.76 21.94
CA ILE A 31 -0.17 -5.21 22.22
C ILE A 31 -1.31 -5.95 21.51
N GLY A 32 -0.98 -6.99 20.76
CA GLY A 32 -1.92 -7.74 19.94
C GLY A 32 -2.06 -7.17 18.51
N ARG A 33 -2.24 -8.08 17.56
CA ARG A 33 -2.21 -7.79 16.11
C ARG A 33 -3.24 -6.76 15.67
N LEU A 34 -4.46 -6.86 16.18
CA LEU A 34 -5.54 -5.92 15.88
C LEU A 34 -5.26 -4.53 16.46
N SER A 35 -4.79 -4.47 17.71
CA SER A 35 -4.46 -3.21 18.37
C SER A 35 -3.30 -2.49 17.67
N ALA A 36 -2.27 -3.23 17.24
CA ALA A 36 -1.16 -2.69 16.49
C ALA A 36 -1.61 -2.11 15.15
N SER A 37 -2.42 -2.83 14.40
CA SER A 37 -2.98 -2.34 13.13
C SER A 37 -3.84 -1.09 13.33
N LEU A 38 -4.71 -1.08 14.35
CA LEU A 38 -5.54 0.09 14.67
C LEU A 38 -4.70 1.30 15.09
N SER A 39 -3.62 1.11 15.85
CA SER A 39 -2.76 2.22 16.31
C SER A 39 -2.12 2.96 15.13
N ILE A 40 -1.67 2.26 14.11
CA ILE A 40 -1.10 2.88 12.91
C ILE A 40 -2.15 3.71 12.16
N PHE A 41 -3.37 3.19 12.01
CA PHE A 41 -4.45 3.96 11.39
C PHE A 41 -4.82 5.20 12.20
N LEU A 42 -4.86 5.10 13.54
CA LEU A 42 -5.11 6.26 14.41
C LEU A 42 -4.03 7.34 14.26
N ILE A 43 -2.76 6.94 14.28
CA ILE A 43 -1.64 7.85 14.03
C ILE A 43 -1.73 8.47 12.64
N GLY A 44 -2.04 7.67 11.63
CA GLY A 44 -2.26 8.14 10.26
C GLY A 44 -3.38 9.18 10.17
N VAL A 45 -4.52 8.93 10.81
CA VAL A 45 -5.64 9.88 10.88
C VAL A 45 -5.22 11.17 11.55
N LEU A 46 -4.47 11.12 12.66
CA LEU A 46 -3.97 12.32 13.35
C LEU A 46 -3.04 13.13 12.45
N VAL A 47 -2.07 12.49 11.81
CA VAL A 47 -1.12 13.17 10.91
C VAL A 47 -1.83 13.80 9.72
N PHE A 48 -2.73 13.07 9.05
CA PHE A 48 -3.50 13.60 7.93
C PHE A 48 -4.45 14.72 8.37
N SER A 49 -5.08 14.61 9.53
CA SER A 49 -5.95 15.67 10.07
C SER A 49 -5.15 16.94 10.33
N LEU A 50 -3.97 16.81 10.94
CA LEU A 50 -3.07 17.95 11.18
C LEU A 50 -2.62 18.60 9.86
N ALA A 51 -2.22 17.79 8.88
CA ALA A 51 -1.85 18.28 7.55
C ALA A 51 -3.00 19.03 6.87
N MET A 52 -4.23 18.52 7.01
CA MET A 52 -5.42 19.18 6.48
C MET A 52 -5.70 20.54 7.15
N VAL A 53 -5.55 20.62 8.48
CA VAL A 53 -5.70 21.88 9.22
C VAL A 53 -4.66 22.91 8.75
N ILE A 54 -3.41 22.49 8.59
CA ILE A 54 -2.34 23.37 8.08
C ILE A 54 -2.68 23.88 6.68
N LEU A 55 -3.12 23.00 5.77
CA LEU A 55 -3.52 23.39 4.41
C LEU A 55 -4.71 24.36 4.40
N MET A 56 -5.67 24.18 5.31
CA MET A 56 -6.80 25.10 5.48
C MET A 56 -6.34 26.49 5.94
N ILE A 57 -5.42 26.54 6.91
CA ILE A 57 -4.83 27.80 7.41
C ILE A 57 -4.06 28.51 6.28
N MET A 58 -3.38 27.74 5.40
CA MET A 58 -2.70 28.26 4.23
C MET A 58 -3.64 28.69 3.09
N GLY A 59 -4.95 28.68 3.29
CA GLY A 59 -5.96 29.08 2.31
C GLY A 59 -6.11 28.10 1.13
N ARG A 60 -5.62 26.86 1.25
CA ARG A 60 -5.80 25.84 0.22
C ARG A 60 -7.21 25.27 0.27
N ARG A 61 -7.82 25.08 -0.91
CA ARG A 61 -9.16 24.48 -1.01
C ARG A 61 -9.15 23.04 -0.47
N ASN A 62 -10.08 22.77 0.43
CA ASN A 62 -10.34 21.42 0.95
C ASN A 62 -11.50 20.80 0.15
N TYR A 63 -11.24 19.64 -0.46
CA TYR A 63 -12.23 18.91 -1.25
C TYR A 63 -12.94 17.79 -0.46
N LEU A 64 -12.69 17.66 0.85
CA LEU A 64 -13.36 16.65 1.70
C LEU A 64 -14.88 16.80 1.69
N SER A 65 -15.40 18.01 1.53
CA SER A 65 -16.84 18.25 1.40
C SER A 65 -17.47 17.62 0.15
N SER A 66 -16.66 17.22 -0.83
CA SER A 66 -17.12 16.51 -2.02
C SER A 66 -17.13 14.99 -1.88
N LEU A 67 -16.59 14.43 -0.78
CA LEU A 67 -16.57 12.99 -0.52
C LEU A 67 -17.95 12.32 -0.57
N PRO A 68 -19.03 12.88 0.04
CA PRO A 68 -20.35 12.26 -0.01
C PRO A 68 -20.94 12.17 -1.42
N LYS A 69 -20.41 12.98 -2.37
CA LYS A 69 -20.84 12.99 -3.79
C LYS A 69 -20.13 11.94 -4.63
N GLN A 70 -19.07 11.32 -4.10
CA GLN A 70 -18.31 10.31 -4.82
C GLN A 70 -19.01 8.94 -4.74
N PRO A 71 -18.83 8.07 -5.75
CA PRO A 71 -19.35 6.71 -5.71
C PRO A 71 -18.83 5.96 -4.46
N LYS A 72 -19.73 5.34 -3.72
CA LYS A 72 -19.39 4.68 -2.43
C LYS A 72 -18.32 3.61 -2.56
N TRP A 73 -18.23 2.93 -3.70
CA TRP A 73 -17.22 1.91 -3.92
C TRP A 73 -15.78 2.47 -3.93
N LEU A 74 -15.58 3.76 -4.30
CA LEU A 74 -14.27 4.40 -4.21
C LEU A 74 -13.80 4.57 -2.75
N LEU A 75 -14.73 4.65 -1.80
CA LEU A 75 -14.43 4.81 -0.39
C LEU A 75 -14.03 3.48 0.27
N THR A 76 -14.27 2.34 -0.39
CA THR A 76 -13.88 1.01 0.14
C THR A 76 -12.37 0.77 0.14
N GLY A 77 -11.59 1.64 -0.52
CA GLY A 77 -10.12 1.57 -0.50
C GLY A 77 -9.54 1.57 0.93
N GLY A 78 -10.15 2.29 1.86
CA GLY A 78 -9.75 2.27 3.27
C GLY A 78 -9.92 0.90 3.93
N LEU A 79 -10.98 0.14 3.57
CA LEU A 79 -11.20 -1.22 4.07
C LEU A 79 -10.12 -2.18 3.53
N VAL A 80 -9.76 -2.04 2.25
CA VAL A 80 -8.70 -2.85 1.64
C VAL A 80 -7.36 -2.57 2.33
N GLY A 81 -7.06 -1.31 2.62
CA GLY A 81 -5.86 -0.92 3.37
C GLY A 81 -5.82 -1.53 4.78
N PHE A 82 -6.97 -1.55 5.47
CA PHE A 82 -7.07 -2.18 6.79
C PHE A 82 -6.77 -3.69 6.73
N ILE A 83 -7.36 -4.41 5.78
CA ILE A 83 -7.10 -5.85 5.57
C ILE A 83 -5.63 -6.09 5.29
N TYR A 84 -5.02 -5.27 4.41
CA TYR A 84 -3.60 -5.32 4.09
C TYR A 84 -2.72 -5.19 5.35
N THR A 85 -3.00 -4.20 6.20
CA THR A 85 -2.22 -3.95 7.41
C THR A 85 -2.33 -5.10 8.42
N ILE A 86 -3.51 -5.72 8.55
CA ILE A 86 -3.68 -6.93 9.39
C ILE A 86 -2.81 -8.07 8.85
N ILE A 87 -2.84 -8.33 7.54
CA ILE A 87 -2.02 -9.37 6.91
C ILE A 87 -0.54 -9.10 7.19
N LEU A 88 -0.09 -7.85 7.01
CA LEU A 88 1.27 -7.43 7.28
C LEU A 88 1.69 -7.72 8.73
N THR A 89 0.84 -7.35 9.70
CA THR A 89 1.09 -7.54 11.14
C THR A 89 1.16 -9.03 11.53
N ILE A 90 0.43 -9.89 10.81
CA ILE A 90 0.44 -11.33 11.05
C ILE A 90 1.67 -11.99 10.40
N THR A 91 1.99 -11.63 9.16
CA THR A 91 2.99 -12.33 8.36
C THR A 91 4.42 -11.91 8.71
N THR A 92 4.65 -10.63 9.01
CA THR A 92 6.00 -10.12 9.27
C THR A 92 6.75 -10.86 10.39
N PRO A 93 6.18 -11.15 11.56
CA PRO A 93 6.88 -11.90 12.60
C PRO A 93 7.07 -13.39 12.25
N LEU A 94 6.25 -13.95 11.34
CA LEU A 94 6.31 -15.35 10.98
C LEU A 94 7.37 -15.66 9.91
N VAL A 95 7.47 -14.83 8.89
CA VAL A 95 8.34 -15.08 7.72
C VAL A 95 9.42 -14.02 7.53
N GLY A 96 9.45 -13.01 8.37
CA GLY A 96 10.37 -11.87 8.30
C GLY A 96 9.92 -10.77 7.34
N VAL A 97 10.48 -9.56 7.52
CA VAL A 97 10.13 -8.37 6.74
C VAL A 97 10.44 -8.58 5.24
N GLY A 98 11.61 -9.12 4.91
CA GLY A 98 12.03 -9.31 3.52
C GLY A 98 11.07 -10.20 2.72
N THR A 99 10.78 -11.39 3.23
CA THR A 99 9.85 -12.34 2.59
C THR A 99 8.45 -11.76 2.47
N THR A 100 7.97 -11.08 3.52
CA THR A 100 6.67 -10.41 3.52
C THR A 100 6.61 -9.35 2.42
N MET A 101 7.63 -8.50 2.27
CA MET A 101 7.68 -7.46 1.24
C MET A 101 7.71 -8.03 -0.18
N VAL A 102 8.48 -9.09 -0.43
CA VAL A 102 8.52 -9.75 -1.75
C VAL A 102 7.16 -10.39 -2.07
N GLY A 103 6.52 -11.04 -1.11
CA GLY A 103 5.18 -11.60 -1.26
C GLY A 103 4.11 -10.54 -1.59
N ILE A 104 4.14 -9.41 -0.87
CA ILE A 104 3.26 -8.26 -1.13
C ILE A 104 3.49 -7.70 -2.52
N LEU A 105 4.75 -7.50 -2.93
CA LEU A 105 5.10 -7.02 -4.25
C LEU A 105 4.56 -7.95 -5.36
N CYS A 106 4.69 -9.26 -5.16
CA CYS A 106 4.11 -10.26 -6.05
C CYS A 106 2.59 -10.09 -6.18
N GLY A 107 1.88 -9.95 -5.07
CA GLY A 107 0.43 -9.70 -5.03
C GLY A 107 0.03 -8.40 -5.72
N GLN A 108 0.76 -7.32 -5.46
CA GLN A 108 0.51 -6.00 -6.06
C GLN A 108 0.68 -6.01 -7.58
N ILE A 109 1.75 -6.64 -8.09
CA ILE A 109 1.98 -6.74 -9.53
C ILE A 109 0.91 -7.62 -10.18
N SER A 110 0.56 -8.76 -9.57
CA SER A 110 -0.51 -9.64 -10.08
C SER A 110 -1.84 -8.90 -10.17
N ALA A 111 -2.24 -8.21 -9.10
CA ALA A 111 -3.47 -7.42 -9.07
C ALA A 111 -3.44 -6.29 -10.10
N SER A 112 -2.31 -5.57 -10.24
CA SER A 112 -2.19 -4.49 -11.21
C SER A 112 -2.30 -4.99 -12.66
N LEU A 113 -1.76 -6.16 -12.97
CA LEU A 113 -1.90 -6.78 -14.30
C LEU A 113 -3.37 -7.07 -14.62
N VAL A 114 -4.13 -7.61 -13.67
CA VAL A 114 -5.55 -7.89 -13.84
C VAL A 114 -6.34 -6.58 -14.01
N ILE A 115 -6.11 -5.60 -13.13
CA ILE A 115 -6.79 -4.29 -13.17
C ILE A 115 -6.53 -3.59 -14.50
N ASP A 116 -5.28 -3.52 -14.94
CA ASP A 116 -4.89 -2.87 -16.19
C ASP A 116 -5.43 -3.61 -17.42
N HIS A 117 -5.41 -4.95 -17.41
CA HIS A 117 -5.87 -5.75 -18.55
C HIS A 117 -7.36 -5.56 -18.83
N PHE A 118 -8.15 -5.60 -17.78
CA PHE A 118 -9.61 -5.45 -17.89
C PHE A 118 -10.08 -3.99 -17.81
N GLY A 119 -9.19 -3.04 -17.49
CA GLY A 119 -9.55 -1.63 -17.29
C GLY A 119 -10.46 -1.44 -16.09
N LEU A 120 -10.25 -2.23 -15.02
CA LEU A 120 -11.07 -2.16 -13.82
C LEU A 120 -10.80 -0.87 -13.02
N LEU A 121 -11.74 -0.50 -12.16
CA LEU A 121 -11.62 0.62 -11.21
C LEU A 121 -11.33 1.99 -11.87
N GLY A 122 -11.66 2.16 -13.15
CA GLY A 122 -11.39 3.39 -13.91
C GLY A 122 -9.96 3.49 -14.45
N SER A 123 -9.17 2.43 -14.35
CA SER A 123 -7.83 2.34 -14.93
C SER A 123 -7.89 2.32 -16.47
N ALA A 124 -6.89 2.90 -17.11
CA ALA A 124 -6.74 2.82 -18.56
C ALA A 124 -6.39 1.37 -18.95
N ARG A 125 -7.20 0.78 -19.84
CA ARG A 125 -6.99 -0.59 -20.30
C ARG A 125 -5.64 -0.72 -21.00
N ARG A 126 -4.80 -1.63 -20.49
CA ARG A 126 -3.50 -1.99 -21.08
C ARG A 126 -3.39 -3.50 -21.19
N ALA A 127 -3.10 -3.99 -22.38
CA ALA A 127 -2.85 -5.41 -22.59
C ALA A 127 -1.65 -5.88 -21.74
N ILE A 128 -1.72 -7.12 -21.26
CA ILE A 128 -0.60 -7.75 -20.57
C ILE A 128 0.55 -7.90 -21.57
N ASP A 129 1.68 -7.29 -21.25
CA ASP A 129 2.92 -7.39 -22.02
C ASP A 129 3.79 -8.53 -21.47
N ARG A 130 4.53 -9.19 -22.36
CA ARG A 130 5.50 -10.25 -22.02
C ARG A 130 6.55 -9.81 -21.01
N TYR A 131 6.94 -8.54 -21.04
CA TYR A 131 7.91 -7.99 -20.08
C TYR A 131 7.33 -7.92 -18.65
N ARG A 132 6.06 -7.53 -18.51
CA ARG A 132 5.35 -7.52 -17.21
C ARG A 132 5.13 -8.93 -16.67
N LEU A 133 4.81 -9.88 -17.56
CA LEU A 133 4.67 -11.28 -17.19
C LEU A 133 6.03 -11.88 -16.77
N GLY A 134 7.11 -11.54 -17.48
CA GLY A 134 8.47 -11.92 -17.12
C GLY A 134 8.90 -11.33 -15.75
N ALA A 135 8.58 -10.07 -15.48
CA ALA A 135 8.84 -9.45 -14.19
C ALA A 135 8.11 -10.17 -13.05
N LEU A 136 6.84 -10.52 -13.23
CA LEU A 136 6.08 -11.31 -12.26
C LEU A 136 6.73 -12.68 -12.02
N GLY A 137 7.16 -13.36 -13.10
CA GLY A 137 7.86 -14.63 -13.01
C GLY A 137 9.17 -14.53 -12.20
N LEU A 138 9.96 -13.48 -12.41
CA LEU A 138 11.19 -13.24 -11.66
C LEU A 138 10.92 -12.99 -10.16
N ILE A 139 9.84 -12.28 -9.82
CA ILE A 139 9.47 -12.04 -8.43
C ILE A 139 8.97 -13.34 -7.77
N LEU A 140 8.25 -14.20 -8.48
CA LEU A 140 7.86 -15.51 -7.99
C LEU A 140 9.09 -16.40 -7.71
N VAL A 141 10.07 -16.39 -8.60
CA VAL A 141 11.34 -17.09 -8.40
C VAL A 141 12.09 -16.51 -7.19
N ALA A 142 12.14 -15.19 -7.06
CA ALA A 142 12.75 -14.54 -5.89
C ALA A 142 12.05 -14.94 -4.58
N LEU A 143 10.72 -14.98 -4.58
CA LEU A 143 9.94 -15.42 -3.42
C LEU A 143 10.25 -16.87 -3.05
N TRP A 144 10.34 -17.77 -4.04
CA TRP A 144 10.69 -19.16 -3.82
C TRP A 144 12.12 -19.36 -3.31
N LEU A 145 13.07 -18.50 -3.75
CA LEU A 145 14.47 -18.58 -3.28
C LEU A 145 14.66 -18.04 -1.87
N ILE A 146 13.80 -17.13 -1.42
CA ILE A 146 13.89 -16.52 -0.08
C ILE A 146 13.17 -17.36 0.97
N TYR A 147 12.13 -18.10 0.57
CA TYR A 147 11.33 -18.96 1.44
C TYR A 147 11.95 -20.34 1.59
#